data_4692f7d8d35616d11f0bec33a65ea510
#
_entry.id   4692f7d8d35616d11f0bec33a65ea510
#
_cell.length_a   1.000
_cell.length_b   1.000
_cell.length_c   1.000
_cell.angle_alpha   90.00
_cell.angle_beta   90.00
_cell.angle_gamma   90.00
#
_symmetry.space_group_name_H-M   'P 1'
#
loop_
_entity.id
_entity.type
_entity.pdbx_description
1 polymer ?
#
loop_
_entity_poly.entity_id
_entity_poly.type
_entity_poly.pdbx_seq_one_letter_code
_entity_poly.pdbx_strand_id
1 'polypeptide(L)'
;LVQKQINIQNKRARFEYEILDQFTAGIVLTGTEIKSIRNSKASIKDSFCEFNERGELFVVNMYIEEYAFGTRFNHRPRGSRKLLLNNRELKKLNKEVRNTGLTIVPLKLFINDNGFAKILISLARGKKLYDKRETLKDRDNKRNLDRIKKSFNKT
;
A
#
# COMPACT_ATOMS: atom_id res chain seq x y z
N LEU A 1 -22.95 -9.12 14.67
CA LEU A 1 -21.56 -8.79 14.91
C LEU A 1 -20.99 -8.08 13.67
N VAL A 2 -20.91 -6.76 13.76
CA VAL A 2 -20.29 -5.95 12.72
C VAL A 2 -18.77 -6.16 12.83
N GLN A 3 -18.19 -6.89 11.89
CA GLN A 3 -16.73 -7.03 11.82
C GLN A 3 -16.14 -5.69 11.42
N LYS A 4 -15.18 -5.22 12.19
CA LYS A 4 -14.43 -4.02 11.86
C LYS A 4 -13.69 -4.23 10.52
N GLN A 5 -13.97 -3.38 9.54
CA GLN A 5 -13.26 -3.44 8.26
C GLN A 5 -11.81 -3.01 8.46
N ILE A 6 -10.89 -3.89 8.07
CA ILE A 6 -9.47 -3.60 8.11
C ILE A 6 -9.08 -2.91 6.80
N ASN A 7 -8.54 -1.70 6.95
CA ASN A 7 -8.13 -0.87 5.81
C ASN A 7 -6.94 -0.02 6.22
N ILE A 8 -5.76 -0.53 5.95
CA ILE A 8 -4.49 0.12 6.29
C ILE A 8 -3.97 0.83 5.05
N GLN A 9 -3.91 2.15 5.09
CA GLN A 9 -3.53 2.98 3.94
C GLN A 9 -2.10 3.48 4.03
N ASN A 10 -1.50 3.70 2.86
CA ASN A 10 -0.19 4.33 2.71
C ASN A 10 -0.38 5.75 2.15
N LYS A 11 -0.70 6.68 3.01
CA LYS A 11 -0.94 8.08 2.63
C LYS A 11 0.31 8.75 2.05
N ARG A 12 1.48 8.35 2.52
CA ARG A 12 2.76 8.92 2.10
C ARG A 12 3.10 8.57 0.65
N ALA A 13 2.69 7.40 0.17
CA ALA A 13 2.95 6.98 -1.22
C ALA A 13 2.34 7.95 -2.23
N ARG A 14 1.13 8.43 -1.99
CA ARG A 14 0.46 9.38 -2.88
C ARG A 14 1.12 10.76 -2.90
N PHE A 15 1.83 11.10 -1.85
CA PHE A 15 2.61 12.34 -1.78
C PHE A 15 3.97 12.20 -2.50
N GLU A 16 4.66 11.08 -2.30
CA GLU A 16 6.01 10.86 -2.81
C GLU A 16 6.06 10.37 -4.26
N TYR A 17 4.97 9.73 -4.74
CA TYR A 17 4.92 9.08 -6.04
C TYR A 17 3.74 9.57 -6.87
N GLU A 18 3.98 9.68 -8.17
CA GLU A 18 2.93 9.75 -9.17
C GLU A 18 2.36 8.34 -9.33
N ILE A 19 1.08 8.16 -8.99
CA ILE A 19 0.43 6.86 -9.01
C ILE A 19 -0.10 6.58 -10.41
N LEU A 20 0.30 5.45 -10.97
CA LEU A 20 -0.09 5.00 -12.31
C LEU A 20 -1.06 3.82 -12.20
N ASP A 21 -0.89 2.78 -13.01
CA ASP A 21 -1.79 1.62 -13.03
C ASP A 21 -1.81 0.88 -11.69
N GLN A 22 -3.01 0.57 -11.22
CA GLN A 22 -3.24 -0.11 -9.94
C GLN A 22 -3.68 -1.55 -10.14
N PHE A 23 -3.27 -2.42 -9.22
CA PHE A 23 -3.59 -3.86 -9.24
C PHE A 23 -3.92 -4.32 -7.83
N THR A 24 -4.91 -5.18 -7.71
CA THR A 24 -5.22 -5.84 -6.43
C THR A 24 -4.56 -7.22 -6.41
N ALA A 25 -3.68 -7.43 -5.43
CA ALA A 25 -2.94 -8.68 -5.28
C ALA A 25 -3.41 -9.44 -4.04
N GLY A 26 -3.37 -10.76 -4.10
CA GLY A 26 -3.39 -11.58 -2.90
C GLY A 26 -2.04 -11.54 -2.21
N ILE A 27 -2.01 -11.87 -0.94
CA ILE A 27 -0.76 -11.91 -0.18
C ILE A 27 -0.68 -13.22 0.60
N VAL A 28 0.47 -13.89 0.50
CA VAL A 28 0.72 -15.13 1.23
C VAL A 28 1.15 -14.80 2.65
N LEU A 29 0.34 -15.19 3.63
CA LEU A 29 0.57 -14.88 5.05
C LEU A 29 0.54 -16.14 5.90
N THR A 30 1.29 -16.12 7.01
CA THR A 30 1.18 -17.12 8.06
C THR A 30 -0.02 -16.83 8.96
N GLY A 31 -0.38 -17.80 9.82
CA GLY A 31 -1.48 -17.62 10.77
C GLY A 31 -1.29 -16.45 11.73
N THR A 32 -0.08 -16.26 12.24
CA THR A 32 0.23 -15.15 13.15
C THR A 32 0.20 -13.81 12.44
N GLU A 33 0.60 -13.76 11.18
CA GLU A 33 0.54 -12.54 10.37
C GLU A 33 -0.90 -12.07 10.14
N ILE A 34 -1.79 -12.96 9.71
CA ILE A 34 -3.19 -12.60 9.45
C ILE A 34 -3.91 -12.18 10.73
N LYS A 35 -3.60 -12.80 11.85
CA LYS A 35 -4.18 -12.43 13.15
C LYS A 35 -3.76 -11.02 13.57
N SER A 36 -2.50 -10.66 13.36
CA SER A 36 -2.01 -9.31 13.64
C SER A 36 -2.66 -8.27 12.72
N ILE A 37 -2.81 -8.58 11.44
CA ILE A 37 -3.49 -7.69 10.48
C ILE A 37 -4.95 -7.47 10.87
N ARG A 38 -5.65 -8.51 11.30
CA ARG A 38 -7.05 -8.41 11.79
C ARG A 38 -7.18 -7.48 12.99
N ASN A 39 -6.12 -7.33 13.77
CA ASN A 39 -6.04 -6.41 14.90
C ASN A 39 -5.48 -5.03 14.51
N SER A 40 -5.35 -4.75 13.23
CA SER A 40 -4.77 -3.51 12.69
C SER A 40 -3.31 -3.26 13.12
N LYS A 41 -2.58 -4.33 13.43
CA LYS A 41 -1.19 -4.27 13.89
C LYS A 41 -0.20 -4.46 12.73
N ALA A 42 -0.34 -3.63 11.70
CA ALA A 42 0.51 -3.67 10.52
C ALA A 42 0.66 -2.28 9.91
N SER A 43 1.75 -2.07 9.17
CA SER A 43 2.02 -0.83 8.46
C SER A 43 2.67 -1.13 7.12
N ILE A 44 2.24 -0.42 6.09
CA ILE A 44 2.82 -0.51 4.75
C ILE A 44 3.59 0.76 4.36
N LYS A 45 3.83 1.64 5.31
CA LYS A 45 4.38 2.99 5.08
C LYS A 45 5.70 2.99 4.33
N ASP A 46 6.65 2.16 4.73
CA ASP A 46 8.00 2.13 4.16
C ASP A 46 8.23 0.91 3.27
N SER A 47 7.15 0.30 2.79
CA SER A 47 7.22 -0.90 1.97
C SER A 47 7.25 -0.58 0.48
N PHE A 48 7.78 -1.50 -0.27
CA PHE A 48 7.79 -1.47 -1.73
C PHE A 48 7.72 -2.90 -2.25
N CYS A 49 7.48 -3.05 -3.54
CA CYS A 49 7.39 -4.37 -4.16
C CYS A 49 8.54 -4.58 -5.14
N GLU A 50 9.11 -5.79 -5.16
CA GLU A 50 10.18 -6.14 -6.08
C GLU A 50 10.01 -7.56 -6.61
N PHE A 51 10.53 -7.80 -7.80
CA PHE A 51 10.56 -9.12 -8.43
C PHE A 51 11.85 -9.84 -8.02
N ASN A 52 11.71 -11.15 -7.80
CA ASN A 52 12.89 -12.02 -7.66
C ASN A 52 13.35 -12.51 -9.04
N GLU A 53 14.40 -13.35 -9.07
CA GLU A 53 14.96 -13.90 -10.30
C GLU A 53 13.97 -14.78 -11.07
N ARG A 54 12.98 -15.35 -10.39
CA ARG A 54 11.96 -16.23 -10.98
C ARG A 54 10.74 -15.48 -11.52
N GLY A 55 10.73 -14.16 -11.42
CA GLY A 55 9.59 -13.34 -11.84
C GLY A 55 8.42 -13.34 -10.85
N GLU A 56 8.67 -13.76 -9.62
CA GLU A 56 7.70 -13.69 -8.52
C GLU A 56 7.77 -12.32 -7.86
N LEU A 57 6.62 -11.76 -7.49
CA LEU A 57 6.53 -10.44 -6.87
C LEU A 57 6.39 -10.57 -5.36
N PHE A 58 7.21 -9.79 -4.64
CA PHE A 58 7.21 -9.74 -3.18
C PHE A 58 7.01 -8.32 -2.68
N VAL A 59 6.27 -8.17 -1.59
CA VAL A 59 6.26 -6.91 -0.83
C VAL A 59 7.37 -6.99 0.22
N VAL A 60 8.20 -5.97 0.27
CA VAL A 60 9.41 -5.89 1.09
C VAL A 60 9.27 -4.78 2.11
N ASN A 61 9.78 -5.00 3.29
CA ASN A 61 9.78 -4.04 4.40
C ASN A 61 8.39 -3.64 4.91
N MET A 62 7.38 -4.46 4.65
CA MET A 62 6.07 -4.30 5.26
C MET A 62 6.12 -4.78 6.70
N TYR A 63 5.70 -3.93 7.64
CA TYR A 63 5.70 -4.25 9.06
C TYR A 63 4.40 -4.93 9.46
N ILE A 64 4.53 -6.10 10.08
CA ILE A 64 3.41 -6.80 10.75
C ILE A 64 3.89 -7.14 12.16
N GLU A 65 3.26 -6.55 13.16
CA GLU A 65 3.61 -6.78 14.56
C GLU A 65 3.51 -8.26 14.91
N GLU A 66 4.42 -8.77 15.73
CA GLU A 66 4.33 -10.12 16.24
C GLU A 66 2.99 -10.31 16.95
N TYR A 67 2.36 -11.47 16.73
CA TYR A 67 1.08 -11.76 17.37
C TYR A 67 1.31 -12.00 18.87
N ALA A 68 0.60 -11.22 19.71
CA ALA A 68 0.81 -11.21 21.15
C ALA A 68 0.62 -12.60 21.82
N PHE A 69 -0.26 -13.41 21.25
CA PHE A 69 -0.53 -14.76 21.74
C PHE A 69 0.19 -15.84 20.92
N GLY A 70 1.13 -15.42 20.07
CA GLY A 70 1.96 -16.35 19.30
C GLY A 70 3.00 -17.01 20.18
N THR A 71 3.37 -18.25 19.80
CA THR A 71 4.42 -19.02 20.45
C THR A 71 5.76 -18.70 19.77
N ARG A 72 6.79 -19.55 20.02
CA ARG A 72 8.11 -19.45 19.39
C ARG A 72 8.10 -19.51 17.85
N PHE A 73 6.99 -19.84 17.22
CA PHE A 73 6.82 -19.89 15.77
C PHE A 73 6.18 -18.61 15.19
N ASN A 74 6.34 -17.48 15.87
CA ASN A 74 5.85 -16.21 15.37
C ASN A 74 6.63 -15.77 14.10
N HIS A 75 6.01 -14.91 13.30
CA HIS A 75 6.62 -14.40 12.06
C HIS A 75 7.66 -13.31 12.37
N ARG A 76 8.49 -13.01 11.36
CA ARG A 76 9.38 -11.85 11.41
C ARG A 76 8.58 -10.59 11.03
N PRO A 77 8.63 -9.53 11.86
CA PRO A 77 7.82 -8.33 11.59
C PRO A 77 8.03 -7.71 10.21
N ARG A 78 9.25 -7.69 9.70
CA ARG A 78 9.57 -7.08 8.40
C ARG A 78 10.03 -8.09 7.35
N GLY A 79 9.56 -9.30 7.43
CA GLY A 79 9.85 -10.33 6.44
C GLY A 79 9.22 -10.02 5.08
N SER A 80 9.83 -10.51 4.00
CA SER A 80 9.26 -10.39 2.66
C SER A 80 8.07 -11.34 2.51
N ARG A 81 7.02 -10.90 1.83
CA ARG A 81 5.81 -11.71 1.60
C ARG A 81 5.49 -11.74 0.12
N LYS A 82 5.16 -12.94 -0.36
CA LYS A 82 4.83 -13.15 -1.77
C LYS A 82 3.45 -12.59 -2.08
N LEU A 83 3.35 -11.91 -3.21
CA LEU A 83 2.09 -11.41 -3.74
C LEU A 83 1.58 -12.32 -4.84
N LEU A 84 0.26 -12.48 -4.91
CA LEU A 84 -0.41 -13.35 -5.87
C LEU A 84 -1.20 -12.50 -6.87
N LEU A 85 -0.76 -12.59 -8.13
CA LEU A 85 -1.39 -11.93 -9.28
C LEU A 85 -1.47 -12.95 -10.40
N ASN A 86 -2.33 -12.71 -11.40
CA ASN A 86 -2.34 -13.56 -12.57
C ASN A 86 -1.09 -13.31 -13.43
N ASN A 87 -0.79 -14.28 -14.33
CA ASN A 87 0.44 -14.22 -15.15
C ASN A 87 0.48 -12.99 -16.05
N ARG A 88 -0.65 -12.56 -16.57
CA ARG A 88 -0.74 -11.37 -17.44
C ARG A 88 -0.35 -10.11 -16.68
N GLU A 89 -0.85 -9.95 -15.46
CA GLU A 89 -0.55 -8.81 -14.60
C GLU A 89 0.95 -8.81 -14.19
N LEU A 90 1.48 -9.97 -13.80
CA LEU A 90 2.90 -10.09 -13.45
C LEU A 90 3.82 -9.73 -14.61
N LYS A 91 3.51 -10.20 -15.83
CA LYS A 91 4.29 -9.89 -17.04
C LYS A 91 4.25 -8.39 -17.35
N LYS A 92 3.08 -7.78 -17.26
CA LYS A 92 2.91 -6.34 -17.49
C LYS A 92 3.71 -5.51 -16.50
N LEU A 93 3.59 -5.81 -15.20
CA LEU A 93 4.33 -5.12 -14.14
C LEU A 93 5.84 -5.27 -14.31
N ASN A 94 6.32 -6.47 -14.59
CA ASN A 94 7.74 -6.74 -14.78
C ASN A 94 8.32 -5.97 -15.95
N LYS A 95 7.60 -5.95 -17.07
CA LYS A 95 7.99 -5.20 -18.28
C LYS A 95 8.09 -3.71 -18.01
N GLU A 96 7.08 -3.12 -17.36
CA GLU A 96 7.04 -1.69 -17.06
C GLU A 96 8.16 -1.28 -16.12
N VAL A 97 8.42 -2.07 -15.08
CA VAL A 97 9.49 -1.78 -14.11
C VAL A 97 10.87 -1.84 -14.78
N ARG A 98 11.11 -2.83 -15.65
CA ARG A 98 12.40 -2.99 -16.32
C ARG A 98 12.64 -1.92 -17.39
N ASN A 99 11.63 -1.61 -18.20
CA ASN A 99 11.80 -0.75 -19.38
C ASN A 99 11.69 0.73 -19.06
N THR A 100 10.89 1.11 -18.06
CA THR A 100 10.59 2.52 -17.78
C THR A 100 11.19 3.04 -16.49
N GLY A 101 11.85 2.18 -15.70
CA GLY A 101 12.42 2.58 -14.42
C GLY A 101 11.39 2.94 -13.35
N LEU A 102 10.15 2.45 -13.50
CA LEU A 102 9.11 2.64 -12.50
C LEU A 102 9.33 1.73 -11.31
N THR A 103 8.70 2.04 -10.20
CA THR A 103 8.67 1.18 -9.01
C THR A 103 7.24 0.72 -8.76
N ILE A 104 7.08 -0.24 -7.87
CA ILE A 104 5.77 -0.73 -7.44
C ILE A 104 5.63 -0.45 -5.95
N VAL A 105 4.60 0.29 -5.56
CA VAL A 105 4.37 0.67 -4.17
C VAL A 105 3.00 0.19 -3.71
N PRO A 106 2.89 -0.32 -2.47
CA PRO A 106 1.57 -0.64 -1.91
C PRO A 106 0.86 0.63 -1.48
N LEU A 107 -0.43 0.68 -1.79
CA LEU A 107 -1.29 1.81 -1.42
C LEU A 107 -2.21 1.50 -0.25
N LYS A 108 -2.64 0.24 -0.14
CA LYS A 108 -3.68 -0.15 0.81
C LYS A 108 -3.58 -1.65 1.11
N LEU A 109 -3.65 -1.99 2.38
CA LEU A 109 -3.76 -3.37 2.86
C LEU A 109 -5.14 -3.54 3.48
N PHE A 110 -5.91 -4.52 3.03
CA PHE A 110 -7.27 -4.72 3.51
C PHE A 110 -7.63 -6.20 3.54
N ILE A 111 -8.71 -6.51 4.24
CA ILE A 111 -9.28 -7.86 4.27
C ILE A 111 -10.59 -7.80 3.49
N ASN A 112 -10.74 -8.68 2.51
CA ASN A 112 -11.95 -8.72 1.68
C ASN A 112 -13.13 -9.40 2.43
N ASP A 113 -14.29 -9.43 1.79
CA ASP A 113 -15.51 -9.99 2.38
C ASP A 113 -15.39 -11.49 2.69
N ASN A 114 -14.51 -12.20 1.99
CA ASN A 114 -14.25 -13.62 2.20
C ASN A 114 -13.19 -13.89 3.30
N GLY A 115 -12.67 -12.85 3.94
CA GLY A 115 -11.69 -12.96 5.01
C GLY A 115 -10.23 -13.08 4.56
N PHE A 116 -9.94 -12.91 3.27
CA PHE A 116 -8.58 -12.96 2.75
C PHE A 116 -7.93 -11.58 2.75
N ALA A 117 -6.67 -11.53 3.12
CA ALA A 117 -5.89 -10.30 3.03
C ALA A 117 -5.55 -10.01 1.57
N LYS A 118 -5.80 -8.77 1.17
CA LYS A 118 -5.49 -8.26 -0.16
C LYS A 118 -4.69 -6.98 -0.03
N ILE A 119 -3.87 -6.72 -1.03
CA ILE A 119 -3.07 -5.51 -1.07
C ILE A 119 -3.25 -4.81 -2.42
N LEU A 120 -3.59 -3.53 -2.37
CA LEU A 120 -3.66 -2.69 -3.56
C LEU A 120 -2.27 -2.13 -3.82
N ILE A 121 -1.70 -2.47 -4.97
CA ILE A 121 -0.38 -2.01 -5.38
C ILE A 121 -0.49 -1.16 -6.63
N SER A 122 0.49 -0.31 -6.88
CA SER A 122 0.51 0.55 -8.06
C SER A 122 1.90 0.65 -8.66
N LEU A 123 1.93 0.72 -9.98
CA LEU A 123 3.08 1.28 -10.68
C LEU A 123 3.19 2.75 -10.28
N ALA A 124 4.39 3.20 -10.01
CA ALA A 124 4.62 4.54 -9.47
C ALA A 124 5.93 5.11 -9.98
N ARG A 125 5.92 6.42 -10.17
CA ARG A 125 7.09 7.21 -10.53
C ARG A 125 7.40 8.15 -9.38
N GLY A 126 8.66 8.19 -8.93
CA GLY A 126 9.07 9.15 -7.90
C GLY A 126 8.84 10.58 -8.36
N LYS A 127 8.17 11.38 -7.55
CA LYS A 127 7.96 12.80 -7.85
C LYS A 127 9.26 13.58 -7.65
N LYS A 128 9.55 14.47 -8.58
CA LYS A 128 10.62 15.45 -8.41
C LYS A 128 10.23 16.43 -7.30
N LEU A 129 11.21 17.05 -6.68
CA LEU A 129 10.98 18.03 -5.62
C LEU A 129 9.99 19.13 -6.04
N TYR A 130 10.06 19.57 -7.28
CA TYR A 130 9.14 20.52 -7.88
C TYR A 130 7.68 20.04 -7.81
N ASP A 131 7.42 18.80 -8.22
CA ASP A 131 6.07 18.21 -8.23
C ASP A 131 5.49 18.09 -6.83
N LYS A 132 6.32 17.77 -5.85
CA LYS A 132 5.93 17.70 -4.43
C LYS A 132 5.49 19.06 -3.91
N ARG A 133 6.21 20.12 -4.26
CA ARG A 133 5.88 21.50 -3.88
C ARG A 133 4.56 21.93 -4.47
N GLU A 134 4.28 21.61 -5.74
CA GLU A 134 3.01 21.91 -6.39
C GLU A 134 1.85 21.20 -5.71
N THR A 135 2.01 19.92 -5.38
CA THR A 135 0.98 19.14 -4.69
C THR A 135 0.59 19.78 -3.35
N LEU A 136 1.57 20.23 -2.57
CA LEU A 136 1.34 20.93 -1.30
C LEU A 136 0.62 22.27 -1.51
N LYS A 137 1.04 23.03 -2.50
CA LYS A 137 0.44 24.32 -2.85
C LYS A 137 -1.03 24.15 -3.26
N ASP A 138 -1.34 23.17 -4.06
CA ASP A 138 -2.71 22.87 -4.49
C ASP A 138 -3.59 22.48 -3.30
N ARG A 139 -3.09 21.69 -2.35
CA ARG A 139 -3.81 21.36 -1.12
C ARG A 139 -4.12 22.60 -0.28
N ASP A 140 -3.17 23.51 -0.13
CA ASP A 140 -3.33 24.75 0.62
C ASP A 140 -4.34 25.67 -0.05
N ASN A 141 -4.28 25.81 -1.35
CA ASN A 141 -5.22 26.59 -2.14
C ASN A 141 -6.66 26.06 -1.98
N LYS A 142 -6.83 24.76 -2.03
CA LYS A 142 -8.13 24.10 -1.83
C LYS A 142 -8.69 24.39 -0.44
N ARG A 143 -7.87 24.30 0.60
CA ARG A 143 -8.26 24.60 1.98
C ARG A 143 -8.71 26.06 2.12
N ASN A 144 -7.99 26.98 1.52
CA ASN A 144 -8.32 28.41 1.54
C ASN A 144 -9.65 28.70 0.85
N LEU A 145 -9.89 28.07 -0.31
CA LEU A 145 -11.17 28.19 -1.02
C LEU A 145 -12.33 27.66 -0.18
N ASP A 146 -12.16 26.54 0.47
CA ASP A 146 -13.16 25.93 1.35
C ASP A 146 -13.49 26.85 2.55
N ARG A 147 -12.49 27.49 3.13
CA ARG A 147 -12.67 28.49 4.21
C ARG A 147 -13.47 29.69 3.74
N ILE A 148 -13.18 30.20 2.57
CA ILE A 148 -13.90 31.33 1.97
C ILE A 148 -15.37 30.96 1.73
N LYS A 149 -15.65 29.80 1.17
CA LYS A 149 -17.02 29.29 0.96
C LYS A 149 -17.81 29.18 2.27
N LYS A 150 -17.18 28.65 3.33
CA LYS A 150 -17.80 28.55 4.64
C LYS A 150 -18.11 29.92 5.25
N SER A 151 -17.25 30.88 5.03
CA SER A 151 -17.42 32.27 5.47
C SER A 151 -18.65 32.92 4.80
N PHE A 152 -18.84 32.71 3.50
CA PHE A 152 -19.99 33.23 2.75
C PHE A 152 -21.30 32.56 3.16
N ASN A 153 -21.30 31.31 3.53
CA ASN A 153 -22.51 30.56 3.90
C ASN A 153 -22.99 30.84 5.34
N LYS A 154 -22.25 31.59 6.13
CA LYS A 154 -22.59 31.95 7.53
C LYS A 154 -23.31 33.27 7.70
N THR A 155 -23.56 33.99 6.61
CA THR A 155 -24.31 35.25 6.66
C THR A 155 -25.81 35.05 6.38
#